data_594fe8f497051d821bf22183393597b4
#
_entry.id   594fe8f497051d821bf22183393597b4
#
_cell.length_a   1.000
_cell.length_b   1.000
_cell.length_c   1.000
_cell.angle_alpha   90.00
_cell.angle_beta   90.00
_cell.angle_gamma   90.00
#
_symmetry.space_group_name_H-M   'P 1'
#
loop_
_entity.id
_entity.type
_entity.pdbx_description
1 polymer ?
#
loop_
_entity_poly.entity_id
_entity_poly.type
_entity_poly.pdbx_seq_one_letter_code
_entity_poly.pdbx_strand_id
1 'polypeptide(L)'
;MVILYCLMEFETVRFNELKRYLKTISDKTLSTNLKELEADKLIVRTEYPQIPPKVEYALSERGKSLMKVLDQLCVWGEENRLTE
;
A
#
# COMPACT_ATOMS: atom_id res chain seq x y z
N MET A 1 5.09 4.79 -1.86
CA MET A 1 3.74 5.19 -1.47
C MET A 1 2.63 4.68 -2.37
N VAL A 2 2.98 4.23 -3.58
CA VAL A 2 1.98 3.69 -4.51
C VAL A 2 1.24 2.50 -3.90
N ILE A 3 1.95 1.63 -3.19
CA ILE A 3 1.34 0.48 -2.52
C ILE A 3 0.28 0.93 -1.50
N LEU A 4 0.58 1.95 -0.72
CA LEU A 4 -0.35 2.47 0.28
C LEU A 4 -1.61 3.04 -0.36
N TYR A 5 -1.46 3.76 -1.46
CA TYR A 5 -2.61 4.28 -2.21
C TYR A 5 -3.49 3.15 -2.75
N CYS A 6 -2.86 2.11 -3.27
CA CYS A 6 -3.58 0.94 -3.75
C CYS A 6 -4.40 0.30 -2.62
N LEU A 7 -3.80 0.15 -1.45
CA LEU A 7 -4.47 -0.44 -0.30
C LEU A 7 -5.57 0.47 0.27
N MET A 8 -5.45 1.78 0.09
CA MET A 8 -6.49 2.72 0.49
C MET A 8 -7.73 2.57 -0.39
N GLU A 9 -7.53 2.38 -1.68
CA GLU A 9 -8.62 2.24 -2.64
C GLU A 9 -9.35 0.91 -2.48
N PHE A 10 -8.62 -0.15 -2.16
CA PHE A 10 -9.15 -1.49 -1.96
C PHE A 10 -8.95 -1.91 -0.51
N GLU A 11 -9.97 -2.45 0.13
CA GLU A 11 -9.88 -2.84 1.54
C GLU A 11 -8.81 -3.91 1.77
N THR A 12 -8.80 -4.94 0.92
CA THR A 12 -7.80 -5.99 0.97
C THR A 12 -7.31 -6.27 -0.44
N VAL A 13 -6.00 -6.51 -0.57
CA VAL A 13 -5.38 -6.77 -1.87
C VAL A 13 -4.42 -7.94 -1.71
N ARG A 14 -4.45 -8.84 -2.68
CA ARG A 14 -3.51 -9.96 -2.74
C ARG A 14 -2.22 -9.52 -3.42
N PHE A 15 -1.14 -10.27 -3.16
CA PHE A 15 0.16 -9.99 -3.76
C PHE A 15 0.08 -9.92 -5.29
N ASN A 16 -0.60 -10.88 -5.91
CA ASN A 16 -0.73 -10.91 -7.37
C ASN A 16 -1.53 -9.73 -7.92
N GLU A 17 -2.48 -9.24 -7.16
CA GLU A 17 -3.26 -8.07 -7.54
C GLU A 17 -2.40 -6.81 -7.48
N LEU A 18 -1.58 -6.67 -6.43
CA LEU A 18 -0.64 -5.57 -6.31
C LEU A 18 0.35 -5.59 -7.47
N LYS A 19 0.85 -6.75 -7.81
CA LYS A 19 1.78 -6.91 -8.92
C LYS A 19 1.14 -6.51 -10.25
N ARG A 20 -0.12 -6.83 -10.42
CA ARG A 20 -0.87 -6.46 -11.63
C ARG A 20 -1.08 -4.96 -11.71
N TYR A 21 -1.32 -4.33 -10.58
CA TYR A 21 -1.47 -2.87 -10.49
C TYR A 21 -0.16 -2.14 -10.74
N LEU A 22 0.94 -2.68 -10.20
CA LEU A 22 2.27 -2.07 -10.28
C LEU A 22 3.11 -2.77 -11.34
N LYS A 23 2.66 -2.71 -12.56
CA LYS A 23 3.17 -3.50 -13.70
C LYS A 23 4.68 -3.49 -13.88
N THR A 24 5.36 -2.43 -13.46
CA THR A 24 6.79 -2.28 -13.66
C THR A 24 7.64 -2.72 -12.48
N ILE A 25 7.02 -3.14 -11.38
CA ILE A 25 7.75 -3.54 -10.18
C ILE A 25 8.10 -5.03 -10.23
N SER A 26 9.32 -5.38 -9.80
CA SER A 26 9.72 -6.78 -9.71
C SER A 26 9.15 -7.42 -8.45
N ASP A 27 9.07 -8.76 -8.45
CA ASP A 27 8.60 -9.52 -7.28
C ASP A 27 9.47 -9.23 -6.06
N LYS A 28 10.77 -9.16 -6.26
CA LYS A 28 11.72 -8.90 -5.17
C LYS A 28 11.49 -7.53 -4.56
N THR A 29 11.35 -6.51 -5.38
CA THR A 29 11.13 -5.14 -4.92
C THR A 29 9.80 -5.02 -4.19
N LEU A 30 8.74 -5.61 -4.75
CA LEU A 30 7.43 -5.59 -4.12
C LEU A 30 7.46 -6.31 -2.77
N SER A 31 8.06 -7.48 -2.69
CA SER A 31 8.18 -8.22 -1.44
C SER A 31 8.95 -7.44 -0.39
N THR A 32 10.05 -6.81 -0.78
CA THR A 32 10.87 -6.00 0.12
C THR A 32 10.07 -4.82 0.66
N ASN A 33 9.37 -4.11 -0.22
CA ASN A 33 8.55 -2.95 0.17
C ASN A 33 7.42 -3.36 1.12
N LEU A 34 6.76 -4.49 0.84
CA LEU A 34 5.69 -4.98 1.70
C LEU A 34 6.21 -5.35 3.09
N LYS A 35 7.38 -5.99 3.16
CA LYS A 35 8.00 -6.34 4.45
C LYS A 35 8.35 -5.11 5.25
N GLU A 36 8.87 -4.08 4.61
CA GLU A 36 9.21 -2.81 5.26
C GLU A 36 7.96 -2.12 5.81
N LEU A 37 6.90 -2.07 5.02
CA LEU A 37 5.64 -1.47 5.43
C LEU A 37 5.00 -2.24 6.59
N GLU A 38 5.11 -3.56 6.57
CA GLU A 38 4.62 -4.40 7.64
C GLU A 38 5.43 -4.18 8.93
N ALA A 39 6.76 -4.09 8.79
CA ALA A 39 7.64 -3.82 9.92
C ALA A 39 7.35 -2.46 10.56
N ASP A 40 6.99 -1.47 9.75
CA ASP A 40 6.60 -0.15 10.22
C ASP A 40 5.15 -0.11 10.73
N LYS A 41 4.46 -1.23 10.67
CA LYS A 41 3.07 -1.39 11.12
C LYS A 41 2.08 -0.52 10.35
N LEU A 42 2.41 -0.23 9.11
CA LEU A 42 1.53 0.55 8.23
C LEU A 42 0.54 -0.35 7.50
N ILE A 43 0.89 -1.61 7.30
CA ILE A 43 0.01 -2.59 6.68
C ILE A 43 -0.09 -3.84 7.54
N VAL A 44 -1.17 -4.58 7.32
CA VAL A 44 -1.42 -5.87 7.99
C VAL A 44 -1.40 -6.95 6.94
N ARG A 45 -0.64 -8.01 7.21
CA ARG A 45 -0.60 -9.19 6.37
C ARG A 45 -1.42 -10.29 7.03
N THR A 46 -2.41 -10.80 6.32
CA THR A 46 -3.25 -11.88 6.81
C THR A 46 -3.02 -13.11 5.95
N GLU A 47 -2.62 -14.20 6.57
CA GLU A 47 -2.39 -15.46 5.89
C GLU A 47 -3.52 -16.44 6.22
N TYR A 48 -4.09 -17.04 5.19
CA TYR A 48 -5.17 -18.02 5.33
C TYR A 48 -4.60 -19.42 5.07
N PRO A 49 -4.77 -20.35 6.02
CA PRO A 49 -4.27 -21.72 5.87
C PRO A 49 -5.20 -22.54 4.97
N GLN A 50 -5.04 -22.37 3.70
CA GLN A 50 -5.82 -23.10 2.69
C GLN A 50 -4.88 -23.57 1.56
N ILE A 51 -5.39 -24.37 0.66
CA ILE A 51 -4.63 -24.88 -0.47
C ILE A 51 -5.31 -24.42 -1.77
N PRO A 52 -4.63 -23.57 -2.60
CA PRO A 52 -3.33 -22.93 -2.32
C PRO A 52 -3.43 -21.88 -1.22
N PRO A 53 -2.31 -21.59 -0.53
CA PRO A 53 -2.33 -20.61 0.54
C PRO A 53 -2.69 -19.22 0.03
N LYS A 54 -3.44 -18.49 0.83
CA LYS A 54 -3.91 -17.15 0.47
C LYS A 54 -3.30 -16.13 1.43
N VAL A 55 -2.75 -15.07 0.88
CA VAL A 55 -2.21 -13.96 1.66
C VAL A 55 -2.86 -12.67 1.18
N GLU A 56 -3.38 -11.90 2.13
CA GLU A 56 -3.98 -10.60 1.85
C GLU A 56 -3.27 -9.50 2.61
N TYR A 57 -3.21 -8.32 2.01
CA TYR A 57 -2.63 -7.12 2.61
C TYR A 57 -3.71 -6.05 2.73
N ALA A 58 -3.69 -5.34 3.85
CA ALA A 58 -4.62 -4.25 4.11
C ALA A 58 -3.91 -3.17 4.90
N LEU A 59 -4.44 -1.95 4.87
CA LEU A 59 -3.92 -0.87 5.69
C LEU A 59 -4.26 -1.13 7.16
N SER A 60 -3.27 -0.92 8.03
CA SER A 60 -3.51 -0.89 9.47
C SER A 60 -4.16 0.44 9.85
N GLU A 61 -4.59 0.58 11.10
CA GLU A 61 -5.09 1.87 11.60
C GLU A 61 -4.03 2.96 11.47
N ARG A 62 -2.77 2.61 11.74
CA ARG A 62 -1.65 3.52 11.57
C ARG A 62 -1.47 3.92 10.10
N GLY A 63 -1.60 2.96 9.18
CA GLY A 63 -1.53 3.23 7.74
C GLY A 63 -2.63 4.15 7.27
N LYS A 64 -3.85 3.93 7.74
CA LYS A 64 -4.98 4.79 7.42
C LYS A 64 -4.77 6.22 7.92
N SER A 65 -4.22 6.36 9.12
CA SER A 65 -3.89 7.65 9.70
C SER A 65 -2.85 8.39 8.84
N LEU A 66 -1.82 7.66 8.40
CA LEU A 66 -0.80 8.25 7.52
C LEU A 66 -1.41 8.70 6.20
N MET A 67 -2.33 7.91 5.64
CA MET A 67 -2.95 8.26 4.36
C MET A 67 -3.75 9.57 4.45
N LYS A 68 -4.38 9.84 5.57
CA LYS A 68 -5.07 11.12 5.79
C LYS A 68 -4.11 12.29 5.69
N VAL A 69 -2.92 12.16 6.28
CA VAL A 69 -1.89 13.20 6.23
C VAL A 69 -1.38 13.39 4.80
N LEU A 70 -1.12 12.27 4.10
CA LEU A 70 -0.65 12.35 2.73
C LEU A 70 -1.68 12.99 1.81
N ASP A 71 -2.95 12.69 2.03
CA ASP A 71 -4.04 13.30 1.27
C ASP A 71 -4.08 14.80 1.47
N GLN A 72 -3.93 15.26 2.70
CA GLN A 72 -3.85 16.68 3.02
C GLN A 72 -2.65 17.34 2.38
N LEU A 73 -1.51 16.63 2.35
CA LEU A 73 -0.32 17.14 1.68
C LEU A 73 -0.54 17.29 0.18
N CYS A 74 -1.26 16.36 -0.43
CA CYS A 74 -1.61 16.45 -1.84
C CYS A 74 -2.47 17.68 -2.13
N VAL A 75 -3.47 17.92 -1.28
CA VAL A 75 -4.32 19.12 -1.40
C VAL A 75 -3.50 20.38 -1.23
N TRP A 76 -2.65 20.41 -0.22
CA TRP A 76 -1.77 21.55 0.04
C TRP A 76 -0.86 21.81 -1.18
N GLY A 77 -0.29 20.75 -1.73
CA GLY A 77 0.57 20.85 -2.90
C GLY A 77 -0.15 21.41 -4.11
N GLU A 78 -1.40 20.99 -4.34
CA GLU A 78 -2.21 21.51 -5.44
C GLU A 78 -2.50 23.00 -5.28
N GLU A 79 -2.80 23.43 -4.04
CA GLU A 79 -3.09 24.84 -3.74
C GLU A 79 -1.86 25.72 -3.80
N ASN A 80 -0.69 25.15 -3.51
CA ASN A 80 0.56 25.90 -3.40
C ASN A 80 1.57 25.52 -4.50
N ARG A 81 1.11 24.93 -5.58
CA ARG A 81 1.99 24.49 -6.66
C ARG A 81 2.74 25.68 -7.23
N LEU A 82 4.05 25.53 -7.31
CA LEU A 82 4.88 26.48 -8.03
C LEU A 82 4.80 26.15 -9.50
N THR A 83 4.23 27.07 -10.26
CA THR A 83 4.12 26.90 -11.70
C THR A 83 5.34 27.54 -12.36
N GLU A 84 6.07 26.75 -13.11
CA GLU A 84 7.22 27.25 -13.86
C GLU A 84 6.85 27.55 -15.30
#